data_da6f7f6f689a157bb36cf86b664c48f8
#
_entry.id   da6f7f6f689a157bb36cf86b664c48f8
#
_cell.length_a   1.000
_cell.length_b   1.000
_cell.length_c   1.000
_cell.angle_alpha   90.00
_cell.angle_beta   90.00
_cell.angle_gamma   90.00
#
_symmetry.space_group_name_H-M   'P 1'
#
loop_
_entity.id
_entity.type
_entity.pdbx_description
1 polymer ?
#
loop_
_entity_poly.entity_id
_entity_poly.type
_entity_poly.pdbx_seq_one_letter_code
_entity_poly.pdbx_strand_id
1 'polypeptide(L)'
;MNSISIFRYILISILFSGLSIAQPELRFDTFDWVQYRQAGKVNSITFGDRFAYIGTQSGGIMRFNFYSERFEEPITRAQGLHSNTVTAIHRASNSMLWVATPMGLEYSINEEGDWRFIDREQLGLSLGTYIERIGESEHYIWLDTQGLVYRLDPLSGILIGVMANPDEAVLWSSGLLRFKPDLSELLIDYSFMDGWMTDLQNLIRSNGQYVTITTIAKDRFGEIWIGTEDGTFFRGDPTMKSMTPFRLSLTNNDVQDIAGINSFWLGGRQKQLQSGVTYFDVDREIADNYVFSETINMDQTSIYSILEMKNEIWFGGDNALLVYDKKENYWRTLSLRLGGGKSLVTTMSEVGDDVWIGSTHGITILKKEDKKSILSQVETYFDQIYIYDIAVTNNQIWIGTDTGLFIYDMNKKVIHSPMAYGYKSDDFIFPIKHINFTTFAQDSRKIYAANRSGILSFNFRNRKWSNAVDPSIFGGLEIRSMAFHKNILFIATVNGIVQYDMKNNLMDVLNFSFIGQVNDMYIKGRKIWLGTTEGLISYRYR
;
A
#
# COMPACT_ATOMS: atom_id res chain seq x y z
N MET A 1 -7.74 4.00 -45.61
CA MET A 1 -7.39 3.61 -44.21
C MET A 1 -6.21 2.66 -44.30
N ASN A 2 -5.04 3.12 -43.91
CA ASN A 2 -3.79 2.41 -44.17
C ASN A 2 -3.61 1.21 -43.23
N SER A 3 -3.27 0.06 -43.80
CA SER A 3 -2.98 -1.21 -43.13
C SER A 3 -1.96 -1.08 -41.95
N ILE A 4 -1.11 -0.07 -41.99
CA ILE A 4 -0.14 0.27 -40.96
C ILE A 4 -0.82 0.75 -39.65
N SER A 5 -1.96 1.43 -39.73
CA SER A 5 -2.72 1.90 -38.57
C SER A 5 -3.36 0.72 -37.83
N ILE A 6 -3.92 -0.24 -38.54
CA ILE A 6 -4.57 -1.43 -37.96
C ILE A 6 -3.53 -2.32 -37.28
N PHE A 7 -2.34 -2.46 -37.84
CA PHE A 7 -1.25 -3.24 -37.22
C PHE A 7 -0.72 -2.60 -35.92
N ARG A 8 -0.68 -1.26 -35.84
CA ARG A 8 -0.34 -0.54 -34.60
C ARG A 8 -1.38 -0.73 -33.52
N TYR A 9 -2.67 -0.70 -33.82
CA TYR A 9 -3.74 -0.94 -32.85
C TYR A 9 -3.75 -2.39 -32.34
N ILE A 10 -3.47 -3.36 -33.18
CA ILE A 10 -3.34 -4.77 -32.82
C ILE A 10 -2.10 -4.97 -31.92
N LEU A 11 -0.98 -4.32 -32.21
CA LEU A 11 0.24 -4.42 -31.40
C LEU A 11 0.06 -3.77 -30.02
N ILE A 12 -0.63 -2.64 -29.94
CA ILE A 12 -0.96 -1.96 -28.67
C ILE A 12 -1.98 -2.79 -27.87
N SER A 13 -2.99 -3.38 -28.51
CA SER A 13 -3.95 -4.27 -27.86
C SER A 13 -3.29 -5.54 -27.32
N ILE A 14 -2.31 -6.10 -28.02
CA ILE A 14 -1.53 -7.26 -27.57
C ILE A 14 -0.57 -6.89 -26.43
N LEU A 15 -0.02 -5.67 -26.41
CA LEU A 15 0.80 -5.17 -25.29
C LEU A 15 -0.01 -4.97 -24.00
N PHE A 16 -1.30 -4.64 -24.10
CA PHE A 16 -2.19 -4.49 -22.95
C PHE A 16 -2.92 -5.77 -22.53
N SER A 17 -3.00 -6.77 -23.41
CA SER A 17 -3.52 -8.11 -23.09
C SER A 17 -2.43 -9.10 -22.65
N GLY A 18 -1.20 -8.62 -22.50
CA GLY A 18 -0.08 -9.41 -22.01
C GLY A 18 -0.40 -10.02 -20.65
N LEU A 19 -0.27 -11.33 -20.57
CA LEU A 19 -0.33 -12.15 -19.36
C LEU A 19 0.24 -11.35 -18.18
N SER A 20 -0.55 -11.13 -17.15
CA SER A 20 -0.06 -10.52 -15.90
C SER A 20 0.94 -11.49 -15.29
N ILE A 21 2.22 -11.26 -15.57
CA ILE A 21 3.32 -12.03 -15.00
C ILE A 21 3.29 -11.76 -13.49
N ALA A 22 3.15 -12.79 -12.70
CA ALA A 22 3.11 -12.68 -11.24
C ALA A 22 4.45 -12.23 -10.65
N GLN A 23 5.53 -12.37 -11.42
CA GLN A 23 6.88 -12.00 -11.02
C GLN A 23 7.37 -10.79 -11.80
N PRO A 24 8.18 -9.89 -11.20
CA PRO A 24 8.92 -8.87 -11.93
C PRO A 24 9.80 -9.52 -13.01
N GLU A 25 9.96 -8.83 -14.13
CA GLU A 25 10.85 -9.30 -15.20
C GLU A 25 12.29 -9.43 -14.70
N LEU A 26 13.10 -10.31 -15.33
CA LEU A 26 14.52 -10.54 -14.98
C LEU A 26 15.41 -9.29 -14.98
N ARG A 27 14.93 -8.17 -15.50
CA ARG A 27 15.64 -6.88 -15.48
C ARG A 27 15.63 -6.19 -14.10
N PHE A 28 14.81 -6.66 -13.15
CA PHE A 28 14.73 -6.10 -11.80
C PHE A 28 15.46 -6.98 -10.80
N ASP A 29 16.10 -6.33 -9.83
CA ASP A 29 16.60 -7.03 -8.64
C ASP A 29 15.42 -7.37 -7.72
N THR A 30 15.56 -8.39 -6.88
CA THR A 30 14.47 -8.96 -6.06
C THR A 30 13.73 -7.90 -5.24
N PHE A 31 14.44 -6.90 -4.70
CA PHE A 31 13.88 -5.81 -3.89
C PHE A 31 13.87 -4.43 -4.60
N ASP A 32 13.91 -4.40 -5.94
CA ASP A 32 13.60 -3.17 -6.68
C ASP A 32 12.12 -2.79 -6.49
N TRP A 33 11.26 -3.79 -6.27
CA TRP A 33 9.86 -3.65 -5.90
C TRP A 33 9.64 -4.21 -4.50
N VAL A 34 9.06 -3.42 -3.61
CA VAL A 34 8.72 -3.86 -2.25
C VAL A 34 7.26 -3.50 -1.96
N GLN A 35 6.51 -4.44 -1.44
CA GLN A 35 5.09 -4.27 -1.13
C GLN A 35 4.85 -4.39 0.37
N TYR A 36 4.32 -3.35 0.99
CA TYR A 36 3.89 -3.32 2.39
C TYR A 36 2.37 -3.41 2.46
N ARG A 37 1.87 -4.28 3.33
CA ARG A 37 0.44 -4.58 3.43
C ARG A 37 -0.04 -4.61 4.88
N GLN A 38 -1.35 -4.68 5.05
CA GLN A 38 -1.94 -5.12 6.31
C GLN A 38 -1.56 -6.58 6.52
N ALA A 39 -0.88 -6.88 7.62
CA ALA A 39 -0.39 -8.24 7.89
C ALA A 39 -1.54 -9.23 8.15
N GLY A 40 -2.57 -8.79 8.89
CA GLY A 40 -3.58 -9.69 9.43
C GLY A 40 -2.95 -10.67 10.43
N LYS A 41 -3.56 -11.83 10.59
CA LYS A 41 -3.14 -12.85 11.54
C LYS A 41 -1.72 -13.38 11.24
N VAL A 42 -0.91 -13.56 12.29
CA VAL A 42 0.34 -14.33 12.23
C VAL A 42 0.00 -15.81 12.24
N ASN A 43 0.33 -16.51 11.18
CA ASN A 43 -0.05 -17.92 11.01
C ASN A 43 1.06 -18.90 11.40
N SER A 44 2.32 -18.54 11.15
CA SER A 44 3.46 -19.44 11.37
C SER A 44 4.75 -18.64 11.50
N ILE A 45 5.69 -19.13 12.31
CA ILE A 45 7.00 -18.52 12.54
C ILE A 45 8.07 -19.61 12.38
N THR A 46 9.15 -19.28 11.66
CA THR A 46 10.34 -20.14 11.54
C THR A 46 11.60 -19.29 11.61
N PHE A 47 12.73 -19.92 11.87
CA PHE A 47 13.98 -19.22 12.17
C PHE A 47 15.11 -19.65 11.24
N GLY A 48 15.75 -18.65 10.64
CA GLY A 48 17.01 -18.82 9.92
C GLY A 48 18.21 -18.35 10.76
N ASP A 49 19.32 -18.13 10.09
CA ASP A 49 20.53 -17.66 10.77
C ASP A 49 20.50 -16.19 11.12
N ARG A 50 19.86 -15.39 10.30
CA ARG A 50 19.77 -13.93 10.42
C ARG A 50 18.36 -13.44 10.75
N PHE A 51 17.34 -14.17 10.29
CA PHE A 51 15.96 -13.71 10.34
C PHE A 51 15.04 -14.68 11.07
N ALA A 52 14.08 -14.13 11.80
CA ALA A 52 12.80 -14.78 12.00
C ALA A 52 11.90 -14.47 10.77
N TYR A 53 11.38 -15.53 10.16
CA TYR A 53 10.42 -15.46 9.07
C TYR A 53 9.02 -15.67 9.64
N ILE A 54 8.17 -14.66 9.45
CA ILE A 54 6.84 -14.61 10.06
C ILE A 54 5.81 -14.63 8.92
N GLY A 55 5.16 -15.78 8.75
CA GLY A 55 4.10 -15.97 7.75
C GLY A 55 2.78 -15.36 8.23
N THR A 56 2.16 -14.54 7.40
CA THR A 56 0.97 -13.77 7.75
C THR A 56 -0.22 -14.06 6.85
N GLN A 57 -1.41 -13.67 7.30
CA GLN A 57 -2.66 -13.90 6.57
C GLN A 57 -2.75 -13.07 5.27
N SER A 58 -2.14 -11.86 5.21
CA SER A 58 -2.29 -10.98 4.05
C SER A 58 -1.08 -10.10 3.74
N GLY A 59 -0.04 -10.13 4.58
CA GLY A 59 1.20 -9.34 4.42
C GLY A 59 2.37 -10.10 3.82
N GLY A 60 2.16 -11.36 3.39
CA GLY A 60 3.28 -12.21 2.95
C GLY A 60 4.12 -12.71 4.11
N ILE A 61 5.43 -12.72 3.92
CA ILE A 61 6.42 -13.13 4.92
C ILE A 61 7.13 -11.88 5.42
N MET A 62 6.97 -11.55 6.69
CA MET A 62 7.76 -10.51 7.34
C MET A 62 9.11 -11.09 7.75
N ARG A 63 10.18 -10.35 7.50
CA ARG A 63 11.55 -10.71 7.90
C ARG A 63 11.99 -9.84 9.05
N PHE A 64 12.21 -10.43 10.21
CA PHE A 64 12.72 -9.72 11.38
C PHE A 64 14.18 -10.12 11.63
N ASN A 65 15.08 -9.16 11.54
CA ASN A 65 16.52 -9.39 11.72
C ASN A 65 16.87 -9.41 13.21
N PHE A 66 17.42 -10.52 13.70
CA PHE A 66 17.79 -10.72 15.12
C PHE A 66 18.83 -9.74 15.62
N TYR A 67 19.78 -9.34 14.75
CA TYR A 67 20.94 -8.55 15.14
C TYR A 67 20.65 -7.05 15.20
N SER A 68 19.82 -6.57 14.29
CA SER A 68 19.42 -5.16 14.25
C SER A 68 18.13 -4.88 15.01
N GLU A 69 17.39 -5.94 15.38
CA GLU A 69 16.05 -5.89 16.00
C GLU A 69 15.08 -5.04 15.18
N ARG A 70 15.12 -5.21 13.86
CA ARG A 70 14.30 -4.46 12.90
C ARG A 70 13.74 -5.37 11.83
N PHE A 71 12.65 -4.91 11.23
CA PHE A 71 12.18 -5.48 9.99
C PHE A 71 13.12 -5.11 8.84
N GLU A 72 13.23 -6.02 7.90
CA GLU A 72 13.72 -5.77 6.55
C GLU A 72 12.58 -5.97 5.56
N GLU A 73 12.81 -5.64 4.28
CA GLU A 73 11.77 -5.70 3.26
C GLU A 73 11.02 -7.04 3.28
N PRO A 74 9.68 -7.04 3.31
CA PRO A 74 8.91 -8.28 3.33
C PRO A 74 8.99 -9.04 2.00
N ILE A 75 8.82 -10.35 2.06
CA ILE A 75 8.67 -11.21 0.88
C ILE A 75 7.18 -11.35 0.58
N THR A 76 6.79 -10.90 -0.60
CA THR A 76 5.40 -10.85 -1.05
C THR A 76 5.27 -11.31 -2.49
N ARG A 77 4.12 -11.09 -3.12
CA ARG A 77 3.97 -11.31 -4.55
C ARG A 77 4.95 -10.47 -5.39
N ALA A 78 5.43 -9.35 -4.87
CA ALA A 78 6.46 -8.56 -5.54
C ALA A 78 7.81 -9.29 -5.62
N GLN A 79 8.12 -10.20 -4.72
CA GLN A 79 9.29 -11.08 -4.73
C GLN A 79 9.00 -12.44 -5.38
N GLY A 80 7.82 -12.62 -5.96
CA GLY A 80 7.47 -13.80 -6.73
C GLY A 80 6.63 -14.85 -6.02
N LEU A 81 6.14 -14.62 -4.81
CA LEU A 81 5.14 -15.49 -4.19
C LEU A 81 3.84 -15.49 -5.02
N HIS A 82 3.16 -16.61 -5.10
CA HIS A 82 1.85 -16.72 -5.77
C HIS A 82 0.72 -16.12 -4.94
N SER A 83 0.92 -15.99 -3.62
CA SER A 83 -0.06 -15.39 -2.71
C SER A 83 0.62 -14.64 -1.57
N ASN A 84 0.01 -13.52 -1.13
CA ASN A 84 0.39 -12.84 0.11
C ASN A 84 -0.22 -13.48 1.37
N THR A 85 -1.04 -14.53 1.21
CA THR A 85 -1.53 -15.34 2.32
C THR A 85 -0.58 -16.50 2.53
N VAL A 86 0.13 -16.51 3.64
CA VAL A 86 1.02 -17.61 4.05
C VAL A 86 0.32 -18.41 5.13
N THR A 87 0.08 -19.70 4.91
CA THR A 87 -0.58 -20.58 5.90
C THR A 87 0.41 -21.29 6.81
N ALA A 88 1.59 -21.65 6.27
CA ALA A 88 2.69 -22.24 7.01
C ALA A 88 4.04 -21.87 6.38
N ILE A 89 5.08 -21.83 7.20
CA ILE A 89 6.45 -21.53 6.76
C ILE A 89 7.46 -22.39 7.52
N HIS A 90 8.48 -22.87 6.82
CA HIS A 90 9.54 -23.68 7.41
C HIS A 90 10.89 -23.40 6.76
N ARG A 91 11.89 -23.14 7.58
CA ARG A 91 13.28 -23.03 7.17
C ARG A 91 13.97 -24.36 7.42
N ALA A 92 14.22 -25.09 6.34
CA ALA A 92 14.82 -26.39 6.41
C ALA A 92 16.34 -26.33 6.71
N SER A 93 16.89 -27.42 7.22
CA SER A 93 18.31 -27.54 7.59
C SER A 93 19.27 -27.35 6.39
N ASN A 94 18.81 -27.66 5.18
CA ASN A 94 19.53 -27.41 3.93
C ASN A 94 19.47 -25.96 3.43
N SER A 95 18.98 -25.05 4.25
CA SER A 95 18.82 -23.63 3.95
C SER A 95 17.67 -23.27 2.99
N MET A 96 16.83 -24.19 2.60
CA MET A 96 15.66 -23.90 1.79
C MET A 96 14.51 -23.34 2.64
N LEU A 97 13.85 -22.33 2.13
CA LEU A 97 12.65 -21.77 2.75
C LEU A 97 11.40 -22.34 2.05
N TRP A 98 10.57 -23.06 2.81
CA TRP A 98 9.34 -23.67 2.34
C TRP A 98 8.14 -22.85 2.83
N VAL A 99 7.23 -22.55 1.94
CA VAL A 99 6.09 -21.66 2.19
C VAL A 99 4.82 -22.29 1.64
N ALA A 100 3.85 -22.48 2.49
CA ALA A 100 2.51 -22.90 2.08
C ALA A 100 1.59 -21.70 1.93
N THR A 101 0.85 -21.71 0.84
CA THR A 101 -0.17 -20.69 0.51
C THR A 101 -1.49 -21.38 0.15
N PRO A 102 -2.61 -20.68 0.06
CA PRO A 102 -3.85 -21.24 -0.46
C PRO A 102 -3.73 -21.77 -1.91
N MET A 103 -2.72 -21.33 -2.65
CA MET A 103 -2.47 -21.73 -4.05
C MET A 103 -1.69 -23.05 -4.14
N GLY A 104 -0.89 -23.40 -3.13
CA GLY A 104 -0.05 -24.59 -3.11
C GLY A 104 1.14 -24.44 -2.18
N LEU A 105 2.23 -25.09 -2.54
CA LEU A 105 3.51 -25.04 -1.81
C LEU A 105 4.58 -24.36 -2.67
N GLU A 106 5.34 -23.50 -2.06
CA GLU A 106 6.44 -22.78 -2.70
C GLU A 106 7.73 -23.03 -1.93
N TYR A 107 8.87 -23.06 -2.62
CA TYR A 107 10.17 -23.14 -1.96
C TYR A 107 11.24 -22.37 -2.73
N SER A 108 12.19 -21.80 -1.99
CA SER A 108 13.31 -21.02 -2.51
C SER A 108 14.61 -21.47 -1.87
N ILE A 109 15.66 -21.51 -2.67
CA ILE A 109 17.01 -21.90 -2.23
C ILE A 109 17.73 -20.70 -1.59
N ASN A 110 17.47 -19.49 -2.08
CA ASN A 110 18.16 -18.27 -1.65
C ASN A 110 17.34 -17.37 -0.70
N GLU A 111 16.18 -17.84 -0.24
CA GLU A 111 15.29 -17.15 0.71
C GLU A 111 14.66 -15.84 0.19
N GLU A 112 15.09 -15.29 -0.94
CA GLU A 112 14.74 -13.96 -1.39
C GLU A 112 14.02 -13.91 -2.75
N GLY A 113 14.02 -15.02 -3.49
CA GLY A 113 13.47 -15.12 -4.84
C GLY A 113 13.64 -16.51 -5.44
N ASP A 114 13.52 -16.62 -6.76
CA ASP A 114 13.61 -17.89 -7.50
C ASP A 114 12.70 -18.99 -6.94
N TRP A 115 11.45 -18.60 -6.64
CA TRP A 115 10.46 -19.49 -6.07
C TRP A 115 10.06 -20.58 -7.04
N ARG A 116 10.16 -21.83 -6.59
CA ARG A 116 9.56 -22.97 -7.27
C ARG A 116 8.19 -23.23 -6.68
N PHE A 117 7.21 -23.43 -7.54
CA PHE A 117 5.82 -23.59 -7.15
C PHE A 117 5.31 -25.00 -7.47
N ILE A 118 4.65 -25.60 -6.51
CA ILE A 118 3.94 -26.87 -6.62
C ILE A 118 2.48 -26.57 -6.33
N ASP A 119 1.63 -26.69 -7.34
CA ASP A 119 0.23 -26.39 -7.17
C ASP A 119 -0.51 -27.46 -6.34
N ARG A 120 -1.72 -27.12 -5.93
CA ARG A 120 -2.57 -27.98 -5.09
C ARG A 120 -2.89 -29.33 -5.74
N GLU A 121 -3.08 -29.35 -7.07
CA GLU A 121 -3.43 -30.55 -7.82
C GLU A 121 -2.25 -31.52 -7.85
N GLN A 122 -1.03 -31.01 -8.04
CA GLN A 122 0.21 -31.80 -7.97
C GLN A 122 0.43 -32.42 -6.59
N LEU A 123 0.00 -31.72 -5.54
CA LEU A 123 0.03 -32.24 -4.16
C LEU A 123 -1.17 -33.16 -3.85
N GLY A 124 -2.18 -33.24 -4.71
CA GLY A 124 -3.40 -34.00 -4.45
C GLY A 124 -4.29 -33.39 -3.35
N LEU A 125 -4.15 -32.08 -3.08
CA LEU A 125 -4.94 -31.37 -2.07
C LEU A 125 -6.34 -31.04 -2.59
N SER A 126 -7.38 -31.49 -1.89
CA SER A 126 -8.76 -31.14 -2.22
C SER A 126 -9.08 -29.68 -1.95
N LEU A 127 -10.14 -29.15 -2.59
CA LEU A 127 -10.62 -27.79 -2.32
C LEU A 127 -10.97 -27.63 -0.83
N GLY A 128 -10.49 -26.55 -0.22
CA GLY A 128 -10.70 -26.27 1.20
C GLY A 128 -9.67 -26.88 2.15
N THR A 129 -8.80 -27.79 1.70
CA THR A 129 -7.70 -28.31 2.51
C THR A 129 -6.52 -27.34 2.46
N TYR A 130 -6.00 -26.96 3.62
CA TYR A 130 -4.82 -26.09 3.74
C TYR A 130 -3.68 -26.82 4.44
N ILE A 131 -2.46 -26.47 4.05
CA ILE A 131 -1.25 -26.89 4.76
C ILE A 131 -1.15 -25.99 5.99
N GLU A 132 -1.21 -26.57 7.19
CA GLU A 132 -1.24 -25.83 8.45
C GLU A 132 0.14 -25.75 9.11
N ARG A 133 1.00 -26.74 8.87
CA ARG A 133 2.38 -26.76 9.34
C ARG A 133 3.27 -27.42 8.31
N ILE A 134 4.54 -27.01 8.30
CA ILE A 134 5.61 -27.64 7.53
C ILE A 134 6.69 -28.04 8.53
N GLY A 135 7.30 -29.20 8.32
CA GLY A 135 8.40 -29.70 9.14
C GLY A 135 9.39 -30.51 8.33
N GLU A 136 10.47 -30.91 8.97
CA GLU A 136 11.47 -31.78 8.37
C GLU A 136 11.82 -32.95 9.27
N SER A 137 12.15 -34.08 8.66
CA SER A 137 12.83 -35.22 9.28
C SER A 137 14.23 -35.36 8.68
N GLU A 138 14.95 -36.40 9.03
CA GLU A 138 16.30 -36.66 8.47
C GLU A 138 16.30 -36.76 6.94
N HIS A 139 15.19 -37.25 6.35
CA HIS A 139 15.14 -37.57 4.92
C HIS A 139 14.12 -36.76 4.12
N TYR A 140 13.11 -36.16 4.76
CA TYR A 140 11.93 -35.64 4.07
C TYR A 140 11.46 -34.30 4.61
N ILE A 141 10.75 -33.57 3.74
CA ILE A 141 9.86 -32.47 4.14
C ILE A 141 8.46 -33.01 4.35
N TRP A 142 7.82 -32.55 5.40
CA TRP A 142 6.49 -32.97 5.82
C TRP A 142 5.51 -31.82 5.82
N LEU A 143 4.32 -32.04 5.26
CA LEU A 143 3.22 -31.08 5.30
C LEU A 143 2.11 -31.68 6.17
N ASP A 144 1.66 -30.94 7.17
CA ASP A 144 0.51 -31.30 7.99
C ASP A 144 -0.73 -30.57 7.49
N THR A 145 -1.78 -31.33 7.22
CA THR A 145 -3.11 -30.83 6.87
C THR A 145 -4.11 -31.30 7.92
N GLN A 146 -5.39 -30.99 7.77
CA GLN A 146 -6.43 -31.44 8.72
C GLN A 146 -6.74 -32.94 8.59
N GLY A 147 -5.80 -33.77 9.03
CA GLY A 147 -6.03 -35.23 9.13
C GLY A 147 -5.08 -36.10 8.32
N LEU A 148 -4.32 -35.54 7.40
CA LEU A 148 -3.30 -36.24 6.62
C LEU A 148 -1.98 -35.50 6.63
N VAL A 149 -0.88 -36.25 6.55
CA VAL A 149 0.45 -35.71 6.37
C VAL A 149 1.02 -36.15 5.02
N TYR A 150 1.71 -35.25 4.37
CA TYR A 150 2.30 -35.41 3.04
C TYR A 150 3.80 -35.44 3.18
N ARG A 151 4.44 -36.43 2.57
CA ARG A 151 5.89 -36.60 2.59
C ARG A 151 6.49 -36.23 1.25
N LEU A 152 7.45 -35.32 1.22
CA LEU A 152 8.07 -34.79 0.02
C LEU A 152 9.57 -35.00 0.04
N ASP A 153 10.14 -35.11 -1.15
CA ASP A 153 11.59 -35.06 -1.34
C ASP A 153 12.13 -33.65 -1.03
N PRO A 154 13.15 -33.48 -0.18
CA PRO A 154 13.60 -32.18 0.33
C PRO A 154 14.33 -31.32 -0.71
N LEU A 155 14.71 -31.86 -1.87
CA LEU A 155 15.41 -31.13 -2.92
C LEU A 155 14.50 -30.77 -4.10
N SER A 156 13.64 -31.70 -4.49
CA SER A 156 12.77 -31.54 -5.66
C SER A 156 11.33 -31.14 -5.33
N GLY A 157 10.90 -31.32 -4.07
CA GLY A 157 9.53 -31.09 -3.66
C GLY A 157 8.52 -32.14 -4.19
N ILE A 158 9.00 -33.23 -4.78
CA ILE A 158 8.15 -34.29 -5.34
C ILE A 158 7.44 -35.01 -4.19
N LEU A 159 6.13 -35.17 -4.33
CA LEU A 159 5.30 -35.93 -3.39
C LEU A 159 5.68 -37.42 -3.45
N ILE A 160 6.10 -37.97 -2.31
CA ILE A 160 6.50 -39.37 -2.16
C ILE A 160 5.35 -40.21 -1.59
N GLY A 161 4.57 -39.65 -0.66
CA GLY A 161 3.48 -40.39 -0.06
C GLY A 161 2.55 -39.55 0.81
N VAL A 162 1.38 -40.08 1.10
CA VAL A 162 0.37 -39.48 1.96
C VAL A 162 -0.04 -40.50 3.01
N MET A 163 -0.11 -40.12 4.27
CA MET A 163 -0.42 -41.01 5.38
C MET A 163 -1.12 -40.29 6.52
N ALA A 164 -1.63 -41.03 7.51
CA ALA A 164 -2.33 -40.43 8.64
C ALA A 164 -1.36 -39.79 9.67
N ASN A 165 -0.18 -40.37 9.85
CA ASN A 165 0.85 -39.88 10.78
C ASN A 165 2.23 -40.07 10.16
N PRO A 166 3.21 -39.22 10.48
CA PRO A 166 4.60 -39.43 10.06
C PRO A 166 5.12 -40.76 10.60
N ASP A 167 5.91 -41.45 9.80
CA ASP A 167 6.64 -42.66 10.17
C ASP A 167 8.05 -42.37 10.72
N GLU A 168 8.43 -41.12 10.82
CA GLU A 168 9.68 -40.62 11.36
C GLU A 168 9.43 -39.48 12.38
N ALA A 169 10.44 -39.16 13.19
CA ALA A 169 10.39 -38.00 14.04
C ALA A 169 10.52 -36.72 13.20
N VAL A 170 9.53 -35.84 13.30
CA VAL A 170 9.46 -34.59 12.51
C VAL A 170 9.68 -33.40 13.41
N LEU A 171 10.61 -32.52 13.01
CA LEU A 171 10.78 -31.18 13.60
C LEU A 171 9.82 -30.22 12.89
N TRP A 172 8.71 -29.93 13.55
CA TRP A 172 7.68 -29.03 13.02
C TRP A 172 8.00 -27.56 13.30
N SER A 173 7.85 -26.69 12.30
CA SER A 173 7.73 -25.25 12.53
C SER A 173 6.39 -24.93 13.25
N SER A 174 6.29 -23.73 13.79
CA SER A 174 5.03 -23.29 14.40
C SER A 174 3.92 -23.23 13.35
N GLY A 175 2.69 -23.39 13.83
CA GLY A 175 1.48 -23.25 13.03
C GLY A 175 0.38 -22.64 13.86
N LEU A 176 -0.79 -22.45 13.26
CA LEU A 176 -1.96 -21.94 13.97
C LEU A 176 -2.33 -22.87 15.13
N LEU A 177 -2.61 -22.28 16.27
CA LEU A 177 -3.12 -23.00 17.43
C LEU A 177 -4.55 -23.44 17.16
N ARG A 178 -4.76 -24.76 17.06
CA ARG A 178 -6.07 -25.37 16.80
C ARG A 178 -7.03 -25.24 17.98
N PHE A 179 -6.48 -25.23 19.17
CA PHE A 179 -7.22 -25.10 20.42
C PHE A 179 -6.59 -23.96 21.24
N LYS A 180 -7.40 -23.34 22.08
CA LYS A 180 -6.90 -22.32 23.00
C LYS A 180 -6.03 -23.04 24.04
N PRO A 181 -4.70 -22.92 23.98
CA PRO A 181 -3.83 -23.58 24.93
C PRO A 181 -3.95 -22.92 26.30
N ASP A 182 -3.67 -23.66 27.35
CA ASP A 182 -3.36 -23.05 28.66
C ASP A 182 -1.95 -22.48 28.57
N LEU A 183 -1.84 -21.17 28.51
CA LEU A 183 -0.58 -20.44 28.41
C LEU A 183 -0.11 -19.90 29.77
N SER A 184 -0.82 -20.24 30.85
CA SER A 184 -0.53 -19.69 32.20
C SER A 184 0.90 -19.99 32.64
N GLU A 185 1.39 -21.22 32.46
CA GLU A 185 2.76 -21.60 32.80
C GLU A 185 3.81 -20.86 31.95
N LEU A 186 3.48 -20.53 30.69
CA LEU A 186 4.36 -19.82 29.79
C LEU A 186 4.39 -18.32 30.06
N LEU A 187 3.24 -17.72 30.31
CA LEU A 187 3.09 -16.26 30.35
C LEU A 187 3.25 -15.67 31.74
N ILE A 188 3.08 -16.47 32.81
CA ILE A 188 3.14 -15.99 34.19
C ILE A 188 4.49 -15.36 34.56
N ASP A 189 5.57 -15.83 33.93
CA ASP A 189 6.93 -15.38 34.23
C ASP A 189 7.35 -14.14 33.42
N TYR A 190 6.53 -13.71 32.43
CA TYR A 190 6.92 -12.65 31.52
C TYR A 190 6.17 -11.35 31.76
N SER A 191 6.91 -10.24 31.76
CA SER A 191 6.36 -8.88 31.73
C SER A 191 6.22 -8.39 30.28
N PHE A 192 5.05 -7.90 29.91
CA PHE A 192 4.81 -7.36 28.58
C PHE A 192 5.19 -5.88 28.50
N MET A 193 5.95 -5.52 27.46
CA MET A 193 6.43 -4.15 27.25
C MET A 193 5.38 -3.30 26.52
N ASP A 194 5.61 -1.98 26.43
CA ASP A 194 4.81 -1.01 25.67
C ASP A 194 3.32 -0.97 26.07
N GLY A 195 3.05 -1.19 27.37
CA GLY A 195 1.70 -1.12 27.93
C GLY A 195 0.81 -2.32 27.62
N TRP A 196 1.36 -3.38 27.04
CA TRP A 196 0.65 -4.63 26.91
C TRP A 196 0.54 -5.37 28.23
N MET A 197 -0.53 -6.11 28.41
CA MET A 197 -0.83 -6.94 29.57
C MET A 197 -1.30 -8.33 29.12
N THR A 198 -1.45 -9.25 30.06
CA THR A 198 -2.03 -10.58 29.81
C THR A 198 -2.96 -10.99 30.94
N ASP A 199 -4.02 -11.69 30.59
CA ASP A 199 -4.87 -12.44 31.53
C ASP A 199 -4.49 -13.94 31.60
N LEU A 200 -3.28 -14.29 31.10
CA LEU A 200 -2.73 -15.64 30.95
C LEU A 200 -3.40 -16.49 29.86
N GLN A 201 -4.41 -15.97 29.17
CA GLN A 201 -5.07 -16.62 28.03
C GLN A 201 -5.09 -15.76 26.77
N ASN A 202 -5.14 -14.46 26.96
CA ASN A 202 -5.11 -13.47 25.89
C ASN A 202 -4.09 -12.40 26.21
N LEU A 203 -3.73 -11.66 25.18
CA LEU A 203 -2.99 -10.41 25.32
C LEU A 203 -3.99 -9.25 25.35
N ILE A 204 -3.65 -8.21 26.09
CA ILE A 204 -4.50 -7.04 26.29
C ILE A 204 -3.67 -5.80 25.97
N ARG A 205 -4.12 -5.00 25.03
CA ARG A 205 -3.49 -3.71 24.70
C ARG A 205 -3.72 -2.68 25.82
N SER A 206 -2.93 -1.61 25.81
CA SER A 206 -3.05 -0.49 26.76
C SER A 206 -4.45 0.16 26.77
N ASN A 207 -5.21 0.06 25.67
CA ASN A 207 -6.60 0.53 25.58
C ASN A 207 -7.64 -0.47 26.10
N GLY A 208 -7.22 -1.64 26.63
CA GLY A 208 -8.09 -2.69 27.14
C GLY A 208 -8.61 -3.68 26.10
N GLN A 209 -8.21 -3.56 24.84
CA GLN A 209 -8.62 -4.47 23.79
C GLN A 209 -7.93 -5.83 23.90
N TYR A 210 -8.71 -6.90 23.85
CA TYR A 210 -8.21 -8.28 23.82
C TYR A 210 -7.70 -8.65 22.44
N VAL A 211 -6.55 -9.32 22.41
CA VAL A 211 -5.90 -9.81 21.18
C VAL A 211 -5.58 -11.28 21.34
N THR A 212 -6.06 -12.10 20.41
CA THR A 212 -5.90 -13.55 20.46
C THR A 212 -4.50 -13.96 20.02
N ILE A 213 -3.88 -14.87 20.76
CA ILE A 213 -2.63 -15.55 20.40
C ILE A 213 -2.95 -16.60 19.32
N THR A 214 -2.22 -16.56 18.22
CA THR A 214 -2.49 -17.43 17.05
C THR A 214 -1.43 -18.48 16.83
N THR A 215 -0.18 -18.20 17.21
CA THR A 215 0.93 -19.15 17.06
C THR A 215 1.99 -18.89 18.12
N ILE A 216 2.76 -19.94 18.46
CA ILE A 216 3.88 -19.88 19.38
C ILE A 216 5.04 -20.65 18.79
N ALA A 217 6.23 -20.08 18.87
CA ALA A 217 7.47 -20.70 18.43
C ALA A 217 8.56 -20.53 19.49
N LYS A 218 9.57 -21.39 19.42
CA LYS A 218 10.78 -21.27 20.24
C LYS A 218 11.98 -21.34 19.32
N ASP A 219 12.87 -20.36 19.41
CA ASP A 219 14.08 -20.33 18.60
C ASP A 219 15.23 -21.16 19.22
N ARG A 220 16.36 -21.18 18.51
CA ARG A 220 17.57 -21.91 18.94
C ARG A 220 18.23 -21.34 20.20
N PHE A 221 17.91 -20.10 20.57
CA PHE A 221 18.42 -19.46 21.79
C PHE A 221 17.50 -19.66 22.98
N GLY A 222 16.38 -20.34 22.80
CA GLY A 222 15.37 -20.58 23.80
C GLY A 222 14.41 -19.41 23.99
N GLU A 223 14.48 -18.39 23.16
CA GLU A 223 13.53 -17.27 23.14
C GLU A 223 12.16 -17.73 22.67
N ILE A 224 11.11 -17.21 23.28
CA ILE A 224 9.73 -17.53 22.95
C ILE A 224 9.18 -16.44 22.05
N TRP A 225 8.57 -16.87 20.96
CA TRP A 225 7.94 -15.99 19.99
C TRP A 225 6.45 -16.27 19.93
N ILE A 226 5.63 -15.22 20.06
CA ILE A 226 4.17 -15.30 20.08
C ILE A 226 3.64 -14.47 18.92
N GLY A 227 2.84 -15.06 18.04
CA GLY A 227 2.11 -14.37 16.99
C GLY A 227 0.65 -14.15 17.39
N THR A 228 0.04 -13.08 16.88
CA THR A 228 -1.32 -12.66 17.22
C THR A 228 -2.21 -12.46 16.01
N GLU A 229 -3.52 -12.31 16.24
CA GLU A 229 -4.53 -12.15 15.20
C GLU A 229 -4.48 -10.78 14.48
N ASP A 230 -3.80 -9.78 15.05
CA ASP A 230 -3.70 -8.43 14.51
C ASP A 230 -2.37 -8.15 13.80
N GLY A 231 -1.51 -9.18 13.64
CA GLY A 231 -0.21 -9.08 13.00
C GLY A 231 0.92 -8.60 13.89
N THR A 232 0.66 -8.41 15.18
CA THR A 232 1.73 -8.20 16.18
C THR A 232 2.38 -9.55 16.49
N PHE A 233 3.69 -9.56 16.65
CA PHE A 233 4.37 -10.67 17.30
C PHE A 233 5.20 -10.17 18.48
N PHE A 234 5.45 -11.06 19.42
CA PHE A 234 6.26 -10.77 20.61
C PHE A 234 7.50 -11.64 20.58
N ARG A 235 8.62 -11.06 20.96
CA ARG A 235 9.87 -11.75 21.23
C ARG A 235 10.10 -11.75 22.74
N GLY A 236 10.23 -12.92 23.32
CA GLY A 236 10.43 -13.12 24.75
C GLY A 236 11.89 -13.34 25.09
N ASP A 237 12.48 -12.41 25.84
CA ASP A 237 13.81 -12.56 26.41
C ASP A 237 13.73 -13.47 27.66
N PRO A 238 14.34 -14.68 27.67
CA PRO A 238 14.27 -15.60 28.78
C PRO A 238 15.09 -15.12 30.01
N THR A 239 16.05 -14.20 29.79
CA THR A 239 16.90 -13.66 30.88
C THR A 239 16.21 -12.50 31.58
N MET A 240 15.71 -11.54 30.80
CA MET A 240 15.01 -10.37 31.34
C MET A 240 13.55 -10.65 31.69
N LYS A 241 13.03 -11.82 31.28
CA LYS A 241 11.62 -12.19 31.46
C LYS A 241 10.68 -11.11 30.89
N SER A 242 11.02 -10.58 29.73
CA SER A 242 10.25 -9.54 29.03
C SER A 242 9.77 -10.01 27.68
N MET A 243 8.56 -9.58 27.29
CA MET A 243 7.95 -9.79 25.98
C MET A 243 7.86 -8.45 25.24
N THR A 244 8.66 -8.27 24.20
CA THR A 244 8.70 -7.04 23.41
C THR A 244 7.83 -7.20 22.16
N PRO A 245 6.85 -6.31 21.95
CA PRO A 245 5.99 -6.35 20.75
C PRO A 245 6.69 -5.75 19.53
N PHE A 246 6.47 -6.35 18.36
CA PHE A 246 6.89 -5.85 17.07
C PHE A 246 5.73 -5.98 16.08
N ARG A 247 5.58 -4.98 15.21
CA ARG A 247 4.53 -4.98 14.19
C ARG A 247 4.98 -4.23 12.95
N LEU A 248 4.82 -4.88 11.77
CA LEU A 248 4.92 -4.24 10.47
C LEU A 248 3.62 -4.51 9.72
N SER A 249 2.68 -3.60 9.79
CA SER A 249 1.35 -3.78 9.22
C SER A 249 0.74 -2.43 8.90
N LEU A 250 0.17 -2.27 7.72
CA LEU A 250 -0.67 -1.11 7.42
C LEU A 250 -2.04 -1.25 8.08
N THR A 251 -2.72 -0.13 8.30
CA THR A 251 -4.13 -0.12 8.75
C THR A 251 -5.06 -0.60 7.63
N ASN A 252 -4.74 -0.23 6.38
CA ASN A 252 -5.54 -0.54 5.19
C ASN A 252 -4.66 -1.03 4.04
N ASN A 253 -5.15 -1.99 3.26
CA ASN A 253 -4.52 -2.39 1.99
C ASN A 253 -4.89 -1.48 0.81
N ASP A 254 -6.03 -0.79 0.86
CA ASP A 254 -6.46 0.14 -0.19
C ASP A 254 -6.00 1.56 0.17
N VAL A 255 -4.70 1.84 -0.08
CA VAL A 255 -4.09 3.15 0.19
C VAL A 255 -4.57 4.14 -0.86
N GLN A 256 -5.23 5.22 -0.42
CA GLN A 256 -5.82 6.23 -1.29
C GLN A 256 -4.93 7.45 -1.47
N ASP A 257 -4.18 7.84 -0.43
CA ASP A 257 -3.33 9.02 -0.44
C ASP A 257 -2.09 8.83 0.43
N ILE A 258 -0.99 9.46 0.01
CA ILE A 258 0.32 9.44 0.65
C ILE A 258 0.77 10.87 0.89
N ALA A 259 0.93 11.27 2.14
CA ALA A 259 1.46 12.59 2.48
C ALA A 259 2.66 12.49 3.42
N GLY A 260 3.64 13.37 3.22
CA GLY A 260 4.83 13.46 4.05
C GLY A 260 6.10 13.72 3.24
N ILE A 261 7.21 14.00 3.92
CA ILE A 261 8.50 14.29 3.28
C ILE A 261 9.53 13.19 3.59
N ASN A 262 9.71 12.86 4.84
CA ASN A 262 10.69 11.85 5.29
C ASN A 262 10.02 10.53 5.68
N SER A 263 8.86 10.62 6.26
CA SER A 263 7.99 9.51 6.59
C SER A 263 6.60 9.83 6.06
N PHE A 264 5.75 8.82 5.89
CA PHE A 264 4.46 8.97 5.22
C PHE A 264 3.31 8.78 6.18
N TRP A 265 2.30 9.62 6.02
CA TRP A 265 0.95 9.33 6.46
C TRP A 265 0.19 8.68 5.31
N LEU A 266 -0.42 7.55 5.59
CA LEU A 266 -1.16 6.75 4.62
C LEU A 266 -2.63 6.73 5.02
N GLY A 267 -3.47 7.21 4.13
CA GLY A 267 -4.92 7.13 4.25
C GLY A 267 -5.48 6.05 3.35
N GLY A 268 -6.57 5.43 3.73
CA GLY A 268 -7.12 4.35 2.94
C GLY A 268 -8.62 4.21 2.96
N ARG A 269 -9.13 3.52 1.93
CA ARG A 269 -10.54 3.13 1.88
C ARG A 269 -10.77 1.95 2.82
N GLN A 270 -11.73 2.12 3.69
CA GLN A 270 -12.14 1.08 4.59
C GLN A 270 -12.81 -0.08 3.84
N LYS A 271 -12.29 -1.28 4.03
CA LYS A 271 -12.88 -2.54 3.51
C LYS A 271 -13.29 -3.50 4.63
N GLN A 272 -12.82 -3.28 5.85
CA GLN A 272 -13.06 -4.15 7.03
C GLN A 272 -13.36 -3.30 8.27
N LEU A 273 -13.63 -3.95 9.40
CA LEU A 273 -14.02 -3.31 10.67
C LEU A 273 -13.00 -2.33 11.27
N GLN A 274 -11.75 -2.33 10.80
CA GLN A 274 -10.72 -1.39 11.26
C GLN A 274 -10.57 -0.25 10.25
N SER A 275 -10.85 0.96 10.65
CA SER A 275 -10.54 2.18 9.91
C SER A 275 -9.49 2.98 10.66
N GLY A 276 -8.61 3.64 9.90
CA GLY A 276 -7.53 4.42 10.50
C GLY A 276 -6.52 4.88 9.47
N VAL A 277 -5.46 5.46 9.97
CA VAL A 277 -4.30 5.87 9.19
C VAL A 277 -3.04 5.21 9.71
N THR A 278 -2.06 5.06 8.83
CA THR A 278 -0.75 4.54 9.18
C THR A 278 0.29 5.65 9.03
N TYR A 279 1.11 5.87 10.05
CA TYR A 279 2.36 6.60 9.93
C TYR A 279 3.48 5.62 9.62
N PHE A 280 4.08 5.73 8.46
CA PHE A 280 5.11 4.83 7.96
C PHE A 280 6.47 5.53 7.96
N ASP A 281 7.38 5.10 8.86
CA ASP A 281 8.77 5.57 8.88
C ASP A 281 9.57 4.80 7.82
N VAL A 282 9.94 5.49 6.75
CA VAL A 282 10.61 4.90 5.59
C VAL A 282 12.03 4.43 5.90
N ASP A 283 12.71 5.08 6.83
CA ASP A 283 14.11 4.80 7.14
C ASP A 283 14.26 3.66 8.15
N ARG A 284 13.24 3.46 8.99
CA ARG A 284 13.21 2.40 10.00
C ARG A 284 12.35 1.22 9.62
N GLU A 285 11.52 1.35 8.58
CA GLU A 285 10.50 0.38 8.18
C GLU A 285 9.54 0.02 9.33
N ILE A 286 9.09 1.04 10.05
CA ILE A 286 8.12 0.93 11.14
C ILE A 286 6.79 1.53 10.68
N ALA A 287 5.70 0.86 11.03
CA ALA A 287 4.34 1.30 10.75
C ALA A 287 3.57 1.51 12.06
N ASP A 288 3.34 2.77 12.41
CA ASP A 288 2.49 3.13 13.55
C ASP A 288 1.06 3.31 13.08
N ASN A 289 0.14 2.55 13.63
CA ASN A 289 -1.26 2.55 13.24
C ASN A 289 -2.14 3.30 14.21
N TYR A 290 -2.89 4.26 13.70
CA TYR A 290 -3.90 5.03 14.43
C TYR A 290 -5.28 4.55 14.01
N VAL A 291 -5.83 3.60 14.75
CA VAL A 291 -7.18 3.06 14.52
C VAL A 291 -8.19 4.05 15.11
N PHE A 292 -9.15 4.51 14.32
CA PHE A 292 -10.02 5.62 14.72
C PHE A 292 -10.95 5.29 15.89
N SER A 293 -11.45 4.07 15.98
CA SER A 293 -12.25 3.63 17.12
C SER A 293 -11.46 3.62 18.43
N GLU A 294 -10.15 3.44 18.37
CA GLU A 294 -9.26 3.37 19.52
C GLU A 294 -8.71 4.76 19.89
N THR A 295 -8.38 5.56 18.87
CA THR A 295 -7.65 6.83 19.06
C THR A 295 -8.59 8.00 19.30
N ILE A 296 -9.74 8.07 18.65
CA ILE A 296 -10.65 9.22 18.68
C ILE A 296 -12.09 8.84 18.97
N ASN A 297 -12.36 7.59 19.32
CA ASN A 297 -13.70 7.05 19.55
C ASN A 297 -14.68 7.43 18.41
N MET A 298 -14.21 7.33 17.19
CA MET A 298 -14.96 7.64 15.98
C MET A 298 -15.31 6.35 15.25
N ASP A 299 -16.52 6.33 14.70
CA ASP A 299 -16.95 5.27 13.82
C ASP A 299 -16.09 5.21 12.54
N GLN A 300 -16.27 4.14 11.82
CA GLN A 300 -15.53 3.82 10.60
C GLN A 300 -15.61 4.94 9.57
N THR A 301 -14.46 5.43 9.11
CA THR A 301 -14.36 6.38 8.00
C THR A 301 -13.21 6.03 7.07
N SER A 302 -13.40 6.25 5.77
CA SER A 302 -12.32 6.17 4.78
C SER A 302 -11.61 7.52 4.69
N ILE A 303 -10.31 7.51 4.43
CA ILE A 303 -9.51 8.71 4.18
C ILE A 303 -9.09 8.71 2.72
N TYR A 304 -9.43 9.79 2.00
CA TYR A 304 -9.16 9.94 0.57
C TYR A 304 -8.14 11.02 0.26
N SER A 305 -7.88 11.93 1.19
CA SER A 305 -6.88 12.99 1.02
C SER A 305 -6.22 13.33 2.35
N ILE A 306 -4.92 13.62 2.31
CA ILE A 306 -4.11 13.98 3.47
C ILE A 306 -3.34 15.25 3.13
N LEU A 307 -3.38 16.22 4.03
CA LEU A 307 -2.57 17.42 3.93
C LEU A 307 -1.67 17.55 5.14
N GLU A 308 -0.37 17.36 4.94
CA GLU A 308 0.62 17.60 5.99
C GLU A 308 1.05 19.05 5.99
N MET A 309 0.81 19.74 7.10
CA MET A 309 1.31 21.09 7.37
C MET A 309 2.36 21.07 8.48
N LYS A 310 2.97 22.21 8.76
CA LYS A 310 4.06 22.32 9.75
C LYS A 310 3.69 21.76 11.14
N ASN A 311 2.53 22.13 11.65
CA ASN A 311 2.10 21.77 13.01
C ASN A 311 0.93 20.76 13.04
N GLU A 312 0.22 20.61 11.97
CA GLU A 312 -1.00 19.80 11.89
C GLU A 312 -0.98 18.89 10.67
N ILE A 313 -1.72 17.80 10.75
CA ILE A 313 -2.03 16.94 9.62
C ILE A 313 -3.54 16.85 9.51
N TRP A 314 -4.05 17.08 8.32
CA TRP A 314 -5.47 17.05 8.03
C TRP A 314 -5.79 15.83 7.19
N PHE A 315 -6.80 15.07 7.59
CA PHE A 315 -7.25 13.85 6.92
C PHE A 315 -8.68 14.06 6.44
N GLY A 316 -8.87 14.10 5.15
CA GLY A 316 -10.17 14.27 4.50
C GLY A 316 -10.84 12.92 4.23
N GLY A 317 -12.04 12.76 4.76
CA GLY A 317 -12.80 11.51 4.66
C GLY A 317 -14.24 11.69 4.21
N ASP A 318 -15.08 10.74 4.62
CA ASP A 318 -16.52 10.73 4.37
C ASP A 318 -17.22 11.75 5.28
N ASN A 319 -17.59 12.92 4.77
CA ASN A 319 -18.26 14.00 5.50
C ASN A 319 -17.51 14.54 6.74
N ALA A 320 -16.28 14.17 6.94
CA ALA A 320 -15.50 14.55 8.10
C ALA A 320 -14.08 14.96 7.70
N LEU A 321 -13.55 15.88 8.47
CA LEU A 321 -12.15 16.25 8.45
C LEU A 321 -11.57 15.93 9.82
N LEU A 322 -10.53 15.10 9.85
CA LEU A 322 -9.78 14.84 11.06
C LEU A 322 -8.52 15.70 11.05
N VAL A 323 -8.19 16.25 12.20
CA VAL A 323 -6.98 17.06 12.37
C VAL A 323 -6.16 16.49 13.51
N TYR A 324 -4.92 16.14 13.21
CA TYR A 324 -3.93 15.74 14.20
C TYR A 324 -2.96 16.89 14.45
N ASP A 325 -2.91 17.37 15.69
CA ASP A 325 -1.94 18.35 16.16
C ASP A 325 -0.66 17.64 16.57
N LYS A 326 0.44 17.88 15.82
CA LYS A 326 1.75 17.23 16.05
C LYS A 326 2.39 17.61 17.38
N LYS A 327 2.12 18.83 17.86
CA LYS A 327 2.73 19.36 19.07
C LYS A 327 2.05 18.86 20.34
N GLU A 328 0.71 18.87 20.31
CA GLU A 328 -0.10 18.48 21.46
C GLU A 328 -0.41 16.98 21.46
N ASN A 329 -0.04 16.25 20.39
CA ASN A 329 -0.37 14.84 20.16
C ASN A 329 -1.88 14.58 20.35
N TYR A 330 -2.69 15.41 19.72
CA TYR A 330 -4.13 15.44 19.93
C TYR A 330 -4.92 15.42 18.61
N TRP A 331 -5.99 14.63 18.59
CA TRP A 331 -6.89 14.48 17.46
C TRP A 331 -8.17 15.29 17.64
N ARG A 332 -8.63 15.93 16.57
CA ARG A 332 -9.89 16.67 16.50
C ARG A 332 -10.70 16.25 15.28
N THR A 333 -12.01 16.19 15.43
CA THR A 333 -12.93 16.01 14.31
C THR A 333 -13.60 17.34 13.99
N LEU A 334 -13.58 17.74 12.71
CA LEU A 334 -14.28 18.90 12.21
C LEU A 334 -15.42 18.42 11.31
N SER A 335 -16.65 18.79 11.65
CA SER A 335 -17.80 18.53 10.79
C SER A 335 -17.80 19.56 9.66
N LEU A 336 -17.63 19.12 8.43
CA LEU A 336 -17.74 19.95 7.25
C LEU A 336 -19.19 19.96 6.76
N ARG A 337 -19.77 21.15 6.58
CA ARG A 337 -21.04 21.29 5.85
C ARG A 337 -20.71 21.38 4.36
N LEU A 338 -20.50 20.23 3.74
CA LEU A 338 -20.25 20.12 2.31
C LEU A 338 -21.61 19.90 1.61
N GLY A 339 -22.25 20.99 1.18
CA GLY A 339 -23.38 20.97 0.25
C GLY A 339 -24.46 19.89 0.41
N GLY A 340 -25.20 19.84 1.51
CA GLY A 340 -26.50 19.16 1.61
C GLY A 340 -26.62 17.65 1.47
N GLY A 341 -25.51 16.90 1.29
CA GLY A 341 -25.48 15.44 1.12
C GLY A 341 -24.24 14.80 1.72
N LYS A 342 -24.09 13.47 1.57
CA LYS A 342 -22.81 12.79 1.85
C LYS A 342 -21.77 13.26 0.86
N SER A 343 -20.73 13.95 1.32
CA SER A 343 -19.68 14.49 0.50
C SER A 343 -18.33 13.87 0.88
N LEU A 344 -17.57 13.42 -0.13
CA LEU A 344 -16.21 12.93 0.08
C LEU A 344 -15.24 14.09 -0.12
N VAL A 345 -14.27 14.22 0.77
CA VAL A 345 -13.10 15.08 0.55
C VAL A 345 -12.18 14.38 -0.43
N THR A 346 -11.98 14.96 -1.61
CA THR A 346 -11.19 14.36 -2.69
C THR A 346 -9.76 14.87 -2.73
N THR A 347 -9.54 16.12 -2.32
CA THR A 347 -8.22 16.78 -2.35
C THR A 347 -8.17 17.93 -1.35
N MET A 348 -6.99 18.25 -0.85
CA MET A 348 -6.74 19.40 0.00
C MET A 348 -5.44 20.09 -0.38
N SER A 349 -5.43 21.42 -0.38
CA SER A 349 -4.23 22.20 -0.68
C SER A 349 -4.08 23.42 0.23
N GLU A 350 -2.86 23.66 0.67
CA GLU A 350 -2.49 24.83 1.46
C GLU A 350 -2.31 26.05 0.55
N VAL A 351 -3.06 27.13 0.83
CA VAL A 351 -3.07 28.36 0.05
C VAL A 351 -2.90 29.56 0.98
N GLY A 352 -1.69 30.03 1.19
CA GLY A 352 -1.40 31.11 2.14
C GLY A 352 -1.83 30.73 3.56
N ASP A 353 -2.77 31.50 4.14
CA ASP A 353 -3.33 31.24 5.49
C ASP A 353 -4.58 30.36 5.47
N ASP A 354 -4.97 29.89 4.29
CA ASP A 354 -6.18 29.12 4.10
C ASP A 354 -5.87 27.69 3.65
N VAL A 355 -6.83 26.77 3.85
CA VAL A 355 -6.85 25.43 3.26
C VAL A 355 -8.04 25.33 2.32
N TRP A 356 -7.75 24.99 1.08
CA TRP A 356 -8.75 24.71 0.06
C TRP A 356 -9.05 23.23 0.04
N ILE A 357 -10.31 22.88 0.22
CA ILE A 357 -10.80 21.52 0.32
C ILE A 357 -11.72 21.25 -0.86
N GLY A 358 -11.28 20.40 -1.78
CA GLY A 358 -12.09 19.88 -2.86
C GLY A 358 -12.91 18.68 -2.42
N SER A 359 -14.11 18.59 -2.92
CA SER A 359 -15.05 17.51 -2.59
C SER A 359 -15.87 17.07 -3.80
N THR A 360 -16.68 16.05 -3.61
CA THR A 360 -17.66 15.61 -4.61
C THR A 360 -18.77 16.64 -4.91
N HIS A 361 -18.87 17.71 -4.10
CA HIS A 361 -19.93 18.73 -4.22
C HIS A 361 -19.39 20.17 -4.24
N GLY A 362 -18.10 20.36 -4.52
CA GLY A 362 -17.53 21.69 -4.65
C GLY A 362 -16.27 21.92 -3.83
N ILE A 363 -15.95 23.19 -3.64
CA ILE A 363 -14.80 23.65 -2.85
C ILE A 363 -15.29 24.28 -1.56
N THR A 364 -14.62 23.99 -0.46
CA THR A 364 -14.77 24.68 0.83
C THR A 364 -13.42 25.26 1.22
N ILE A 365 -13.41 26.51 1.69
CA ILE A 365 -12.18 27.19 2.11
C ILE A 365 -12.25 27.43 3.63
N LEU A 366 -11.24 26.90 4.35
CA LEU A 366 -11.11 27.06 5.80
C LEU A 366 -9.88 27.89 6.14
N LYS A 367 -9.98 28.77 7.14
CA LYS A 367 -8.79 29.39 7.75
C LYS A 367 -8.01 28.36 8.55
N LYS A 368 -6.69 28.38 8.46
CA LYS A 368 -5.81 27.48 9.23
C LYS A 368 -5.90 27.73 10.74
N GLU A 369 -6.02 28.98 11.15
CA GLU A 369 -5.98 29.38 12.57
C GLU A 369 -7.19 28.89 13.34
N ASP A 370 -8.40 29.27 12.92
CA ASP A 370 -9.64 29.02 13.65
C ASP A 370 -10.55 27.95 13.02
N LYS A 371 -10.14 27.39 11.88
CA LYS A 371 -10.86 26.34 11.11
C LYS A 371 -12.26 26.76 10.66
N LYS A 372 -12.49 28.08 10.54
CA LYS A 372 -13.80 28.58 10.08
C LYS A 372 -13.85 28.69 8.57
N SER A 373 -14.99 28.38 8.01
CA SER A 373 -15.29 28.55 6.59
C SER A 373 -15.29 30.04 6.22
N ILE A 374 -14.71 30.33 5.05
CA ILE A 374 -14.71 31.65 4.42
C ILE A 374 -15.70 31.60 3.27
N LEU A 375 -16.79 32.31 3.37
CA LEU A 375 -17.68 32.49 2.22
C LEU A 375 -16.97 33.28 1.12
N SER A 376 -16.75 32.63 -0.01
CA SER A 376 -16.04 33.21 -1.15
C SER A 376 -16.83 33.02 -2.45
N GLN A 377 -16.52 33.86 -3.44
CA GLN A 377 -17.06 33.69 -4.81
C GLN A 377 -16.63 32.37 -5.44
N VAL A 378 -15.50 31.81 -5.01
CA VAL A 378 -14.99 30.54 -5.49
C VAL A 378 -15.90 29.40 -5.05
N GLU A 379 -16.31 29.36 -3.79
CA GLU A 379 -17.23 28.33 -3.30
C GLU A 379 -18.56 28.34 -4.07
N THR A 380 -19.11 29.53 -4.29
CA THR A 380 -20.33 29.68 -5.08
C THR A 380 -20.16 29.26 -6.55
N TYR A 381 -18.99 29.51 -7.14
CA TYR A 381 -18.72 29.15 -8.53
C TYR A 381 -18.63 27.64 -8.73
N PHE A 382 -18.05 26.91 -7.76
CA PHE A 382 -17.86 25.47 -7.83
C PHE A 382 -18.94 24.66 -7.10
N ASP A 383 -20.01 25.28 -6.65
CA ASP A 383 -21.12 24.57 -6.00
C ASP A 383 -21.68 23.45 -6.90
N GLN A 384 -21.83 22.25 -6.33
CA GLN A 384 -22.26 21.00 -7.01
C GLN A 384 -21.34 20.51 -8.15
N ILE A 385 -20.11 21.00 -8.23
CA ILE A 385 -19.11 20.52 -9.19
C ILE A 385 -18.18 19.54 -8.49
N TYR A 386 -17.96 18.37 -9.08
CA TYR A 386 -17.01 17.40 -8.55
C TYR A 386 -15.58 17.89 -8.74
N ILE A 387 -14.82 18.04 -7.66
CA ILE A 387 -13.41 18.44 -7.68
C ILE A 387 -12.56 17.18 -7.59
N TYR A 388 -11.70 16.93 -8.57
CA TYR A 388 -10.76 15.81 -8.56
C TYR A 388 -9.47 16.16 -7.87
N ASP A 389 -8.86 17.30 -8.23
CA ASP A 389 -7.55 17.70 -7.72
C ASP A 389 -7.39 19.23 -7.71
N ILE A 390 -6.57 19.73 -6.78
CA ILE A 390 -6.21 21.14 -6.63
C ILE A 390 -4.70 21.26 -6.52
N ALA A 391 -4.06 21.90 -7.50
CA ALA A 391 -2.62 22.18 -7.49
C ALA A 391 -2.35 23.68 -7.32
N VAL A 392 -1.45 24.00 -6.40
CA VAL A 392 -1.05 25.39 -6.12
C VAL A 392 0.31 25.68 -6.74
N THR A 393 0.41 26.72 -7.56
CA THR A 393 1.64 27.16 -8.21
C THR A 393 1.71 28.67 -8.19
N ASN A 394 2.88 29.26 -7.97
CA ASN A 394 3.21 30.66 -8.25
C ASN A 394 2.01 31.64 -8.38
N ASN A 395 1.22 31.87 -7.36
CA ASN A 395 0.01 32.71 -7.36
C ASN A 395 -1.17 32.23 -8.23
N GLN A 396 -1.20 30.97 -8.60
CA GLN A 396 -2.30 30.34 -9.32
C GLN A 396 -2.75 29.08 -8.61
N ILE A 397 -4.05 28.82 -8.65
CA ILE A 397 -4.64 27.58 -8.19
C ILE A 397 -5.29 26.89 -9.40
N TRP A 398 -4.82 25.70 -9.68
CA TRP A 398 -5.30 24.84 -10.76
C TRP A 398 -6.32 23.86 -10.21
N ILE A 399 -7.50 23.83 -10.78
CA ILE A 399 -8.64 23.08 -10.25
C ILE A 399 -9.13 22.13 -11.34
N GLY A 400 -8.96 20.85 -11.12
CA GLY A 400 -9.42 19.76 -11.97
C GLY A 400 -10.81 19.31 -11.55
N THR A 401 -11.77 19.30 -12.48
CA THR A 401 -13.17 19.01 -12.21
C THR A 401 -13.77 18.06 -13.24
N ASP A 402 -14.96 17.57 -12.99
CA ASP A 402 -15.77 16.80 -13.94
C ASP A 402 -16.28 17.64 -15.13
N THR A 403 -16.33 18.95 -14.96
CA THR A 403 -16.77 19.89 -16.01
C THR A 403 -15.61 20.54 -16.77
N GLY A 404 -14.35 20.28 -16.38
CA GLY A 404 -13.18 20.80 -17.03
C GLY A 404 -12.07 21.24 -16.11
N LEU A 405 -11.13 21.99 -16.67
CA LEU A 405 -10.01 22.59 -15.97
C LEU A 405 -10.27 24.08 -15.74
N PHE A 406 -9.99 24.56 -14.53
CA PHE A 406 -10.08 25.98 -14.17
C PHE A 406 -8.78 26.45 -13.55
N ILE A 407 -8.49 27.75 -13.74
CA ILE A 407 -7.29 28.41 -13.21
C ILE A 407 -7.70 29.66 -12.46
N TYR A 408 -7.53 29.66 -11.15
CA TYR A 408 -7.78 30.83 -10.31
C TYR A 408 -6.49 31.66 -10.17
N ASP A 409 -6.54 32.90 -10.66
CA ASP A 409 -5.46 33.89 -10.49
C ASP A 409 -5.61 34.57 -9.12
N MET A 410 -4.71 34.26 -8.19
CA MET A 410 -4.78 34.77 -6.82
C MET A 410 -4.61 36.29 -6.73
N ASN A 411 -3.84 36.89 -7.66
CA ASN A 411 -3.61 38.33 -7.68
C ASN A 411 -4.84 39.10 -8.16
N LYS A 412 -5.48 38.59 -9.21
CA LYS A 412 -6.66 39.23 -9.82
C LYS A 412 -7.98 38.80 -9.19
N LYS A 413 -7.95 37.69 -8.43
CA LYS A 413 -9.14 37.02 -7.85
C LYS A 413 -10.17 36.63 -8.91
N VAL A 414 -9.73 36.12 -10.06
CA VAL A 414 -10.56 35.75 -11.20
C VAL A 414 -10.32 34.30 -11.58
N ILE A 415 -11.40 33.58 -11.90
CA ILE A 415 -11.37 32.21 -12.42
C ILE A 415 -11.32 32.28 -13.95
N HIS A 416 -10.34 31.63 -14.54
CA HIS A 416 -10.15 31.55 -15.99
C HIS A 416 -10.40 30.10 -16.48
N SER A 417 -11.01 29.99 -17.66
CA SER A 417 -10.91 28.76 -18.43
C SER A 417 -9.52 28.67 -19.09
N PRO A 418 -9.00 27.50 -19.40
CA PRO A 418 -7.70 27.36 -20.07
C PRO A 418 -7.64 28.10 -21.41
N MET A 419 -8.76 28.20 -22.14
CA MET A 419 -8.82 28.93 -23.41
C MET A 419 -8.62 30.44 -23.26
N ALA A 420 -9.02 30.98 -22.10
CA ALA A 420 -8.80 32.40 -21.77
C ALA A 420 -7.45 32.65 -21.08
N TYR A 421 -6.69 31.58 -20.77
CA TYR A 421 -5.45 31.64 -20.01
C TYR A 421 -4.25 31.10 -20.82
N GLY A 422 -3.47 32.03 -21.39
CA GLY A 422 -2.25 31.69 -22.15
C GLY A 422 -2.46 31.54 -23.66
N TYR A 423 -1.42 31.06 -24.35
CA TYR A 423 -1.34 30.94 -25.79
C TYR A 423 -1.28 29.46 -26.21
N LYS A 424 -1.83 29.12 -27.36
CA LYS A 424 -1.76 27.77 -27.92
C LYS A 424 -0.47 27.56 -28.72
N SER A 425 0.09 26.36 -28.75
CA SER A 425 1.02 25.94 -29.81
C SER A 425 0.27 25.63 -31.10
N ASP A 426 0.95 25.66 -32.24
CA ASP A 426 0.31 25.43 -33.55
C ASP A 426 -0.31 24.03 -33.64
N ASP A 427 0.29 23.03 -32.97
CA ASP A 427 -0.18 21.65 -32.95
C ASP A 427 -1.09 21.33 -31.74
N PHE A 428 -1.53 22.34 -30.99
CA PHE A 428 -2.31 22.13 -29.77
C PHE A 428 -3.79 22.03 -30.07
N ILE A 429 -4.35 20.86 -29.80
CA ILE A 429 -5.80 20.62 -29.83
C ILE A 429 -6.32 20.70 -28.40
N PHE A 430 -7.14 21.71 -28.12
CA PHE A 430 -7.77 21.81 -26.80
C PHE A 430 -8.85 20.73 -26.67
N PRO A 431 -8.85 19.95 -25.58
CA PRO A 431 -9.92 18.99 -25.34
C PRO A 431 -11.27 19.70 -25.28
N ILE A 432 -12.29 19.05 -25.83
CA ILE A 432 -13.65 19.53 -25.86
C ILE A 432 -14.17 19.76 -24.43
N LYS A 433 -15.05 20.71 -24.24
CA LYS A 433 -15.74 20.99 -22.95
C LYS A 433 -16.27 19.69 -22.32
N HIS A 434 -16.25 19.61 -20.99
CA HIS A 434 -16.76 18.51 -20.17
C HIS A 434 -15.87 17.23 -20.13
N ILE A 435 -14.55 17.39 -20.18
CA ILE A 435 -13.62 16.30 -19.94
C ILE A 435 -13.05 16.41 -18.53
N ASN A 436 -13.17 15.33 -17.76
CA ASN A 436 -12.65 15.24 -16.39
C ASN A 436 -11.14 15.47 -16.36
N PHE A 437 -10.68 16.45 -15.60
CA PHE A 437 -9.27 16.62 -15.27
C PHE A 437 -9.03 16.03 -13.88
N THR A 438 -8.28 14.95 -13.84
CA THR A 438 -8.22 14.07 -12.67
C THR A 438 -7.03 14.31 -11.77
N THR A 439 -5.91 14.83 -12.31
CA THR A 439 -4.69 15.01 -11.50
C THR A 439 -3.72 15.98 -12.16
N PHE A 440 -2.82 16.51 -11.35
CA PHE A 440 -1.75 17.40 -11.76
C PHE A 440 -0.38 16.87 -11.35
N ALA A 441 0.63 17.18 -12.16
CA ALA A 441 2.04 17.11 -11.79
C ALA A 441 2.73 18.41 -12.19
N GLN A 442 3.79 18.82 -11.50
CA GLN A 442 4.47 20.05 -11.81
C GLN A 442 5.98 19.98 -11.61
N ASP A 443 6.69 20.81 -12.35
CA ASP A 443 8.07 21.19 -12.10
C ASP A 443 8.19 22.72 -11.96
N SER A 444 9.39 23.23 -11.83
CA SER A 444 9.62 24.68 -11.69
C SER A 444 9.21 25.50 -12.94
N ARG A 445 8.97 24.87 -14.09
CA ARG A 445 8.71 25.53 -15.38
C ARG A 445 7.34 25.24 -15.95
N LYS A 446 6.78 24.07 -15.66
CA LYS A 446 5.55 23.57 -16.26
C LYS A 446 4.64 22.92 -15.24
N ILE A 447 3.36 22.99 -15.50
CA ILE A 447 2.37 22.11 -14.90
C ILE A 447 1.81 21.17 -15.98
N TYR A 448 1.57 19.94 -15.59
CA TYR A 448 0.96 18.90 -16.39
C TYR A 448 -0.43 18.63 -15.85
N ALA A 449 -1.44 18.59 -16.71
CA ALA A 449 -2.82 18.32 -16.35
C ALA A 449 -3.32 17.12 -17.14
N ALA A 450 -3.77 16.09 -16.45
CA ALA A 450 -4.25 14.86 -17.05
C ALA A 450 -5.77 14.82 -17.21
N ASN A 451 -6.20 14.24 -18.32
CA ASN A 451 -7.58 13.83 -18.54
C ASN A 451 -7.62 12.52 -19.35
N ARG A 452 -8.83 11.99 -19.62
CA ARG A 452 -8.98 10.77 -20.43
C ARG A 452 -8.45 10.87 -21.88
N SER A 453 -8.25 12.07 -22.38
CA SER A 453 -7.75 12.31 -23.73
C SER A 453 -6.23 12.49 -23.78
N GLY A 454 -5.53 12.47 -22.65
CA GLY A 454 -4.09 12.60 -22.58
C GLY A 454 -3.61 13.59 -21.52
N ILE A 455 -2.40 14.09 -21.70
CA ILE A 455 -1.75 14.98 -20.73
C ILE A 455 -1.38 16.28 -21.44
N LEU A 456 -1.93 17.37 -20.93
CA LEU A 456 -1.60 18.74 -21.34
C LEU A 456 -0.44 19.27 -20.51
N SER A 457 0.37 20.16 -21.07
CA SER A 457 1.33 20.94 -20.31
C SER A 457 1.16 22.44 -20.55
N PHE A 458 1.36 23.21 -19.50
CA PHE A 458 1.41 24.66 -19.55
C PHE A 458 2.76 25.16 -19.03
N ASN A 459 3.45 25.94 -19.84
CA ASN A 459 4.74 26.54 -19.49
C ASN A 459 4.53 27.92 -18.87
N PHE A 460 4.96 28.11 -17.62
CA PHE A 460 4.76 29.34 -16.87
C PHE A 460 5.49 30.56 -17.45
N ARG A 461 6.67 30.32 -18.07
CA ARG A 461 7.50 31.42 -18.58
C ARG A 461 6.91 32.09 -19.83
N ASN A 462 6.55 31.29 -20.81
CA ASN A 462 6.02 31.78 -22.10
C ASN A 462 4.50 31.70 -22.19
N ARG A 463 3.83 31.22 -21.13
CA ARG A 463 2.37 31.04 -21.04
C ARG A 463 1.78 30.23 -22.18
N LYS A 464 2.51 29.20 -22.63
CA LYS A 464 2.14 28.40 -23.81
C LYS A 464 1.63 27.01 -23.38
N TRP A 465 0.50 26.62 -23.95
CA TRP A 465 -0.06 25.28 -23.88
C TRP A 465 0.54 24.36 -24.93
N SER A 466 0.75 23.10 -24.58
CA SER A 466 1.15 22.04 -25.51
C SER A 466 0.65 20.68 -25.01
N ASN A 467 0.56 19.70 -25.89
CA ASN A 467 0.39 18.30 -25.50
C ASN A 467 1.71 17.81 -24.90
N ALA A 468 1.65 17.21 -23.71
CA ALA A 468 2.84 16.67 -23.04
C ALA A 468 3.14 15.24 -23.50
N VAL A 469 2.10 14.45 -23.70
CA VAL A 469 2.16 13.05 -24.15
C VAL A 469 1.08 12.84 -25.19
N ASP A 470 1.37 12.01 -26.21
CA ASP A 470 0.41 11.70 -27.26
C ASP A 470 -0.83 10.98 -26.67
N PRO A 471 -2.03 11.50 -26.89
CA PRO A 471 -3.27 10.91 -26.37
C PRO A 471 -3.49 9.45 -26.77
N SER A 472 -2.97 9.05 -27.94
CA SER A 472 -3.12 7.68 -28.46
C SER A 472 -2.44 6.62 -27.59
N ILE A 473 -1.47 7.03 -26.75
CA ILE A 473 -0.72 6.14 -25.85
C ILE A 473 -1.63 5.53 -24.79
N PHE A 474 -2.59 6.31 -24.28
CA PHE A 474 -3.44 5.87 -23.17
C PHE A 474 -4.73 5.15 -23.59
N GLY A 475 -5.11 5.23 -24.88
CA GLY A 475 -6.29 4.53 -25.38
C GLY A 475 -7.61 4.88 -24.65
N GLY A 476 -7.68 6.05 -24.00
CA GLY A 476 -8.82 6.48 -23.18
C GLY A 476 -8.82 5.93 -21.75
N LEU A 477 -7.71 5.34 -21.27
CA LEU A 477 -7.56 4.94 -19.87
C LEU A 477 -7.61 6.15 -18.94
N GLU A 478 -8.25 5.97 -17.79
CA GLU A 478 -8.27 6.98 -16.76
C GLU A 478 -6.88 7.11 -16.10
N ILE A 479 -6.36 8.34 -16.07
CA ILE A 479 -5.14 8.70 -15.35
C ILE A 479 -5.56 9.17 -13.97
N ARG A 480 -5.05 8.52 -12.92
CA ARG A 480 -5.47 8.76 -11.54
C ARG A 480 -4.52 9.63 -10.74
N SER A 481 -3.23 9.43 -10.94
CA SER A 481 -2.19 10.22 -10.29
C SER A 481 -1.01 10.38 -11.24
N MET A 482 -0.27 11.46 -11.08
CA MET A 482 0.96 11.73 -11.82
C MET A 482 2.02 12.30 -10.90
N ALA A 483 3.27 11.93 -11.14
CA ALA A 483 4.42 12.52 -10.49
C ALA A 483 5.53 12.83 -11.50
N PHE A 484 6.21 13.95 -11.35
CA PHE A 484 7.29 14.37 -12.26
C PHE A 484 8.63 14.47 -11.53
N HIS A 485 9.65 13.82 -12.07
CA HIS A 485 11.01 13.92 -11.55
C HIS A 485 12.05 13.79 -12.67
N LYS A 486 12.97 14.76 -12.76
CA LYS A 486 14.15 14.74 -13.68
C LYS A 486 13.85 14.39 -15.14
N ASN A 487 12.84 14.93 -15.75
CA ASN A 487 12.35 14.63 -17.11
C ASN A 487 11.58 13.29 -17.25
N ILE A 488 11.35 12.57 -16.19
CA ILE A 488 10.48 11.39 -16.20
C ILE A 488 9.13 11.80 -15.63
N LEU A 489 8.07 11.51 -16.38
CA LEU A 489 6.70 11.62 -15.93
C LEU A 489 6.21 10.20 -15.59
N PHE A 490 5.88 9.96 -14.34
CA PHE A 490 5.22 8.76 -13.89
C PHE A 490 3.71 8.98 -13.93
N ILE A 491 2.99 8.03 -14.48
CA ILE A 491 1.56 8.14 -14.75
C ILE A 491 0.87 6.89 -14.25
N ALA A 492 -0.01 7.04 -13.25
CA ALA A 492 -0.84 5.97 -12.75
C ALA A 492 -2.07 5.78 -13.65
N THR A 493 -2.29 4.55 -14.05
CA THR A 493 -3.49 4.12 -14.76
C THR A 493 -4.19 3.00 -13.99
N VAL A 494 -5.36 2.59 -14.44
CA VAL A 494 -6.06 1.43 -13.85
C VAL A 494 -5.30 0.11 -14.03
N ASN A 495 -4.30 0.07 -14.93
CA ASN A 495 -3.54 -1.13 -15.28
C ASN A 495 -2.07 -1.08 -14.81
N GLY A 496 -1.73 -0.25 -13.83
CA GLY A 496 -0.35 -0.09 -13.36
C GLY A 496 0.20 1.32 -13.60
N ILE A 497 1.50 1.44 -13.82
CA ILE A 497 2.16 2.73 -14.04
C ILE A 497 2.88 2.77 -15.39
N VAL A 498 2.90 3.96 -15.97
CA VAL A 498 3.69 4.27 -17.17
C VAL A 498 4.83 5.21 -16.73
N GLN A 499 6.05 4.83 -17.03
CA GLN A 499 7.24 5.68 -16.90
C GLN A 499 7.56 6.27 -18.27
N TYR A 500 7.40 7.58 -18.41
CA TYR A 500 7.63 8.28 -19.67
C TYR A 500 8.82 9.23 -19.57
N ASP A 501 9.91 8.91 -20.28
CA ASP A 501 11.06 9.80 -20.44
C ASP A 501 10.74 10.87 -21.48
N MET A 502 10.43 12.08 -21.03
CA MET A 502 10.06 13.20 -21.88
C MET A 502 11.20 13.74 -22.73
N LYS A 503 12.46 13.44 -22.39
CA LYS A 503 13.63 13.88 -23.17
C LYS A 503 13.86 12.98 -24.38
N ASN A 504 13.74 11.67 -24.17
CA ASN A 504 14.04 10.65 -25.18
C ASN A 504 12.78 10.12 -25.88
N ASN A 505 11.60 10.52 -25.44
CA ASN A 505 10.28 10.00 -25.87
C ASN A 505 10.18 8.46 -25.74
N LEU A 506 10.77 7.93 -24.66
CA LEU A 506 10.72 6.51 -24.36
C LEU A 506 9.66 6.24 -23.30
N MET A 507 8.90 5.19 -23.52
CA MET A 507 7.85 4.76 -22.61
C MET A 507 8.12 3.35 -22.12
N ASP A 508 8.01 3.16 -20.83
CA ASP A 508 8.05 1.86 -20.16
C ASP A 508 6.74 1.64 -19.39
N VAL A 509 6.05 0.53 -19.67
CA VAL A 509 4.79 0.17 -19.02
C VAL A 509 5.05 -0.91 -18.00
N LEU A 510 4.80 -0.61 -16.74
CA LEU A 510 5.00 -1.49 -15.60
C LEU A 510 3.62 -1.96 -15.10
N ASN A 511 3.22 -3.14 -15.60
CA ASN A 511 1.92 -3.75 -15.29
C ASN A 511 2.12 -5.12 -14.67
N PHE A 512 2.31 -5.15 -13.35
CA PHE A 512 2.43 -6.39 -12.59
C PHE A 512 1.18 -6.59 -11.73
N SER A 513 0.70 -7.82 -11.65
CA SER A 513 -0.53 -8.16 -10.93
C SER A 513 -0.50 -7.82 -9.44
N PHE A 514 0.69 -7.69 -8.82
CA PHE A 514 0.84 -7.30 -7.42
C PHE A 514 0.67 -5.80 -7.18
N ILE A 515 0.76 -4.96 -8.22
CA ILE A 515 0.61 -3.50 -8.08
C ILE A 515 -0.85 -3.15 -7.79
N GLY A 516 -1.79 -3.82 -8.48
CA GLY A 516 -3.19 -3.43 -8.44
C GLY A 516 -3.41 -2.06 -9.06
N GLN A 517 -4.46 -1.36 -8.63
CA GLN A 517 -4.76 -0.01 -9.06
C GLN A 517 -3.97 0.99 -8.23
N VAL A 518 -3.25 1.89 -8.90
CA VAL A 518 -2.52 2.98 -8.24
C VAL A 518 -3.45 4.17 -8.04
N ASN A 519 -3.59 4.61 -6.80
CA ASN A 519 -4.44 5.73 -6.42
C ASN A 519 -3.64 7.02 -6.28
N ASP A 520 -2.44 6.94 -5.70
CA ASP A 520 -1.55 8.07 -5.50
C ASP A 520 -0.08 7.69 -5.64
N MET A 521 0.79 8.69 -5.86
CA MET A 521 2.22 8.50 -6.06
C MET A 521 3.06 9.59 -5.40
N TYR A 522 4.13 9.19 -4.75
CA TYR A 522 5.12 10.07 -4.16
C TYR A 522 6.55 9.68 -4.55
N ILE A 523 7.39 10.65 -4.93
CA ILE A 523 8.78 10.40 -5.32
C ILE A 523 9.73 10.89 -4.24
N LYS A 524 10.58 9.98 -3.73
CA LYS A 524 11.66 10.30 -2.79
C LYS A 524 12.99 9.72 -3.31
N GLY A 525 13.89 10.59 -3.72
CA GLY A 525 15.18 10.17 -4.26
C GLY A 525 15.08 9.36 -5.56
N ARG A 526 15.48 8.08 -5.51
CA ARG A 526 15.38 7.12 -6.61
C ARG A 526 14.25 6.09 -6.41
N LYS A 527 13.41 6.30 -5.42
CA LYS A 527 12.25 5.45 -5.17
C LYS A 527 10.98 6.23 -5.49
N ILE A 528 10.04 5.60 -6.16
CA ILE A 528 8.66 6.03 -6.23
C ILE A 528 7.84 5.17 -5.28
N TRP A 529 6.99 5.81 -4.51
CA TRP A 529 6.05 5.19 -3.59
C TRP A 529 4.66 5.28 -4.18
N LEU A 530 3.96 4.17 -4.20
CA LEU A 530 2.65 4.01 -4.81
C LEU A 530 1.65 3.62 -3.74
N GLY A 531 0.63 4.45 -3.54
CA GLY A 531 -0.57 4.09 -2.80
C GLY A 531 -1.49 3.29 -3.72
N THR A 532 -1.76 2.04 -3.38
CA THR A 532 -2.48 1.14 -4.28
C THR A 532 -3.61 0.40 -3.57
N THR A 533 -4.45 -0.29 -4.34
CA THR A 533 -5.46 -1.21 -3.79
C THR A 533 -4.86 -2.48 -3.16
N GLU A 534 -3.55 -2.66 -3.34
CA GLU A 534 -2.79 -3.80 -2.85
C GLU A 534 -1.78 -3.43 -1.75
N GLY A 535 -1.84 -2.22 -1.23
CA GLY A 535 -0.97 -1.70 -0.16
C GLY A 535 -0.11 -0.53 -0.60
N LEU A 536 0.93 -0.26 0.17
CA LEU A 536 1.99 0.67 -0.16
C LEU A 536 3.09 -0.07 -0.92
N ILE A 537 3.45 0.41 -2.10
CA ILE A 537 4.50 -0.21 -2.91
C ILE A 537 5.62 0.79 -3.12
N SER A 538 6.87 0.39 -2.90
CA SER A 538 8.03 1.15 -3.34
C SER A 538 8.64 0.52 -4.59
N TYR A 539 9.02 1.37 -5.53
CA TYR A 539 9.75 0.97 -6.73
C TYR A 539 11.03 1.79 -6.88
N ARG A 540 12.17 1.10 -6.99
CA ARG A 540 13.47 1.72 -7.26
C ARG A 540 13.68 1.82 -8.77
N TYR A 541 13.40 2.98 -9.34
CA TYR A 541 13.62 3.22 -10.76
C TYR A 541 15.08 3.56 -11.08
N ARG A 542 15.55 3.15 -12.27
CA ARG A 542 16.93 3.31 -12.75
C ARG A 542 17.07 4.45 -13.75
#